data_fcf282a941a0a1ebb8571cb851a6564b
#
_entry.id   fcf282a941a0a1ebb8571cb851a6564b
#
_cell.length_a   1.000
_cell.length_b   1.000
_cell.length_c   1.000
_cell.angle_alpha   90.00
_cell.angle_beta   90.00
_cell.angle_gamma   90.00
#
_symmetry.space_group_name_H-M   'P 1'
#
loop_
_entity.id
_entity.type
_entity.pdbx_description
1 polymer ?
#
loop_
_entity_poly.entity_id
_entity_poly.type
_entity_poly.pdbx_seq_one_letter_code
_entity_poly.pdbx_strand_id
1 'polypeptide(L)'
;MMRSDLEHLPERQQRELHRVRDILVARFEAAKTSGGGANSGWRRGGQILKIILFGSYARADWVDEPENGYLSDFDLLIVVNHRKLTNIADYWWNSEDQILRDPAIGRMVNLIVHDLQEVNDGLRRGEYFWTDIVRDGIALYEVPSHPFATPQPMTVQDALDTAARFYEKKHRDIGEWLNIAQGQMDRSDAEPHLRAHAAFNLHQAVETAYACFLLVHTFYFPRSHNIKFLRSLAEGVDMGLVEAWPRESRFDRRRFELLKRAYVEARYSDQYDASAEDLDWLMARAKHLRDRVAESSRARVEHLRLKAESSR
;
A
#
# COMPACT_ATOMS: atom_id res chain seq x y z
N MET A 1 -12.22 -6.70 21.92
CA MET A 1 -12.66 -7.46 20.73
C MET A 1 -12.93 -6.46 19.65
N MET A 2 -12.43 -6.65 18.44
CA MET A 2 -12.67 -5.74 17.31
C MET A 2 -14.13 -5.84 16.86
N ARG A 3 -14.63 -4.78 16.18
CA ARG A 3 -15.93 -4.83 15.50
C ARG A 3 -15.90 -5.94 14.44
N SER A 4 -16.98 -6.70 14.31
CA SER A 4 -17.06 -7.81 13.32
C SER A 4 -18.33 -7.76 12.47
N ASP A 5 -19.22 -6.79 12.70
CA ASP A 5 -20.41 -6.61 11.88
C ASP A 5 -20.09 -5.89 10.58
N LEU A 6 -20.84 -6.21 9.53
CA LEU A 6 -20.75 -5.62 8.19
C LEU A 6 -22.07 -4.94 7.79
N GLU A 7 -22.97 -4.67 8.74
CA GLU A 7 -24.34 -4.21 8.49
C GLU A 7 -24.39 -2.85 7.76
N HIS A 8 -23.35 -2.03 7.91
CA HIS A 8 -23.23 -0.75 7.20
C HIS A 8 -22.92 -0.92 5.69
N LEU A 9 -22.53 -2.12 5.25
CA LEU A 9 -22.24 -2.39 3.84
C LEU A 9 -23.45 -3.00 3.14
N PRO A 10 -23.66 -2.70 1.85
CA PRO A 10 -24.65 -3.40 1.03
C PRO A 10 -24.38 -4.91 1.00
N GLU A 11 -25.43 -5.72 0.90
CA GLU A 11 -25.34 -7.18 0.93
C GLU A 11 -24.37 -7.78 -0.11
N ARG A 12 -24.22 -7.11 -1.26
CA ARG A 12 -23.27 -7.55 -2.28
C ARG A 12 -21.84 -7.52 -1.74
N GLN A 13 -21.41 -6.39 -1.16
CA GLN A 13 -20.08 -6.23 -0.60
C GLN A 13 -19.83 -7.17 0.58
N GLN A 14 -20.84 -7.41 1.41
CA GLN A 14 -20.75 -8.41 2.49
C GLN A 14 -20.46 -9.80 1.92
N ARG A 15 -21.18 -10.24 0.88
CA ARG A 15 -20.95 -11.53 0.22
C ARG A 15 -19.55 -11.61 -0.43
N GLU A 16 -19.10 -10.53 -1.09
CA GLU A 16 -17.76 -10.44 -1.69
C GLU A 16 -16.69 -10.60 -0.60
N LEU A 17 -16.80 -9.90 0.53
CA LEU A 17 -15.85 -10.00 1.65
C LEU A 17 -15.81 -11.39 2.29
N HIS A 18 -16.96 -12.01 2.50
CA HIS A 18 -17.03 -13.38 2.99
C HIS A 18 -16.34 -14.35 2.04
N ARG A 19 -16.57 -14.19 0.73
CA ARG A 19 -15.93 -15.03 -0.30
C ARG A 19 -14.41 -14.83 -0.32
N VAL A 20 -13.94 -13.59 -0.24
CA VAL A 20 -12.51 -13.27 -0.15
C VAL A 20 -11.90 -13.94 1.08
N ARG A 21 -12.50 -13.80 2.26
CA ARG A 21 -12.07 -14.46 3.50
C ARG A 21 -11.94 -15.97 3.30
N ASP A 22 -12.95 -16.61 2.73
CA ASP A 22 -12.98 -18.07 2.56
C ASP A 22 -11.88 -18.54 1.60
N ILE A 23 -11.63 -17.80 0.50
CA ILE A 23 -10.52 -18.07 -0.42
C ILE A 23 -9.17 -17.95 0.31
N LEU A 24 -8.97 -16.87 1.08
CA LEU A 24 -7.72 -16.64 1.82
C LEU A 24 -7.42 -17.79 2.78
N VAL A 25 -8.41 -18.20 3.57
CA VAL A 25 -8.27 -19.31 4.52
C VAL A 25 -7.97 -20.63 3.80
N ALA A 26 -8.76 -20.99 2.77
CA ALA A 26 -8.60 -22.24 2.05
C ALA A 26 -7.25 -22.34 1.33
N ARG A 27 -6.82 -21.26 0.66
CA ARG A 27 -5.54 -21.23 -0.07
C ARG A 27 -4.33 -21.24 0.85
N PHE A 28 -4.40 -20.52 1.98
CA PHE A 28 -3.36 -20.56 2.99
C PHE A 28 -3.17 -21.97 3.56
N GLU A 29 -4.25 -22.67 3.91
CA GLU A 29 -4.16 -24.05 4.39
C GLU A 29 -3.55 -24.99 3.33
N ALA A 30 -3.92 -24.84 2.07
CA ALA A 30 -3.34 -25.60 0.97
C ALA A 30 -1.84 -25.27 0.79
N ALA A 31 -1.44 -24.01 0.88
CA ALA A 31 -0.04 -23.59 0.74
C ALA A 31 0.86 -24.15 1.86
N LYS A 32 0.35 -24.31 3.08
CA LYS A 32 1.11 -24.92 4.19
C LYS A 32 1.50 -26.37 3.92
N THR A 33 0.70 -27.10 3.17
CA THR A 33 0.91 -28.52 2.87
C THR A 33 1.67 -28.75 1.57
N SER A 34 1.87 -27.73 0.75
CA SER A 34 2.51 -27.80 -0.57
C SER A 34 4.02 -27.47 -0.50
N GLY A 35 4.86 -28.15 -1.30
CA GLY A 35 6.26 -27.82 -1.53
C GLY A 35 7.26 -28.31 -0.48
N GLY A 36 8.55 -28.04 -0.74
CA GLY A 36 9.67 -28.42 0.13
C GLY A 36 9.60 -27.73 1.50
N GLY A 37 9.84 -28.47 2.57
CA GLY A 37 9.82 -27.93 3.94
C GLY A 37 8.47 -28.00 4.66
N ALA A 38 7.47 -28.72 4.12
CA ALA A 38 6.18 -28.98 4.76
C ALA A 38 6.31 -29.56 6.19
N ASN A 39 7.44 -30.18 6.51
CA ASN A 39 7.71 -30.79 7.82
C ASN A 39 8.27 -29.84 8.88
N SER A 40 8.53 -28.56 8.57
CA SER A 40 8.99 -27.61 9.57
C SER A 40 7.89 -27.29 10.60
N GLY A 41 8.25 -27.29 11.89
CA GLY A 41 7.29 -27.11 12.99
C GLY A 41 6.50 -25.79 12.87
N TRP A 42 7.18 -24.69 12.48
CA TRP A 42 6.56 -23.39 12.28
C TRP A 42 5.54 -23.37 11.13
N ARG A 43 5.75 -24.18 10.09
CA ARG A 43 4.84 -24.25 8.93
C ARG A 43 3.61 -25.10 9.26
N ARG A 44 3.80 -26.24 9.92
CA ARG A 44 2.68 -27.08 10.40
C ARG A 44 1.80 -26.35 11.42
N GLY A 45 2.42 -25.60 12.34
CA GLY A 45 1.72 -24.77 13.32
C GLY A 45 1.34 -23.40 12.80
N GLY A 46 1.54 -23.13 11.50
CA GLY A 46 1.19 -21.85 10.87
C GLY A 46 -0.32 -21.61 10.88
N GLN A 47 -0.73 -20.40 11.29
CA GLN A 47 -2.14 -20.00 11.39
C GLN A 47 -2.34 -18.56 10.94
N ILE A 48 -3.47 -18.33 10.26
CA ILE A 48 -4.05 -17.00 10.20
C ILE A 48 -4.68 -16.71 11.56
N LEU A 49 -4.27 -15.63 12.19
CA LEU A 49 -4.83 -15.20 13.47
C LEU A 49 -5.98 -14.23 13.30
N LYS A 50 -5.86 -13.34 12.29
CA LYS A 50 -6.89 -12.35 11.99
C LYS A 50 -6.90 -12.04 10.49
N ILE A 51 -8.10 -11.72 9.97
CA ILE A 51 -8.32 -11.05 8.68
C ILE A 51 -9.17 -9.82 8.98
N ILE A 52 -8.65 -8.64 8.72
CA ILE A 52 -9.25 -7.37 9.13
C ILE A 52 -9.47 -6.51 7.89
N LEU A 53 -10.70 -6.11 7.66
CA LEU A 53 -11.04 -5.06 6.71
C LEU A 53 -10.66 -3.71 7.32
N PHE A 54 -9.90 -2.90 6.59
CA PHE A 54 -9.56 -1.53 6.98
C PHE A 54 -9.78 -0.56 5.81
N GLY A 55 -9.38 0.70 5.95
CA GLY A 55 -9.54 1.69 4.88
C GLY A 55 -10.97 2.19 4.74
N SER A 56 -11.34 2.61 3.53
CA SER A 56 -12.62 3.30 3.27
C SER A 56 -13.85 2.45 3.61
N TYR A 57 -13.82 1.17 3.31
CA TYR A 57 -14.94 0.27 3.63
C TYR A 57 -15.15 0.08 5.14
N ALA A 58 -14.08 0.09 5.92
CA ALA A 58 -14.21 -0.02 7.38
C ALA A 58 -14.72 1.28 8.01
N ARG A 59 -14.36 2.44 7.44
CA ARG A 59 -14.78 3.76 7.92
C ARG A 59 -16.11 4.25 7.38
N ALA A 60 -16.74 3.52 6.44
CA ALA A 60 -17.96 3.91 5.75
C ALA A 60 -17.82 5.17 4.85
N ASP A 61 -16.61 5.43 4.34
CA ASP A 61 -16.31 6.53 3.42
C ASP A 61 -15.90 6.05 2.01
N TRP A 62 -16.28 4.81 1.64
CA TRP A 62 -16.02 4.24 0.32
C TRP A 62 -16.82 4.92 -0.78
N VAL A 63 -16.27 4.88 -2.00
CA VAL A 63 -16.94 5.36 -3.22
C VAL A 63 -17.26 4.17 -4.12
N ASP A 64 -18.48 4.10 -4.60
CA ASP A 64 -18.98 3.05 -5.52
C ASP A 64 -19.68 3.72 -6.71
N GLU A 65 -18.89 4.27 -7.65
CA GLU A 65 -19.33 4.95 -8.86
C GLU A 65 -18.80 4.27 -10.12
N PRO A 66 -19.30 3.07 -10.46
CA PRO A 66 -18.81 2.28 -11.59
C PRO A 66 -18.98 3.00 -12.94
N GLU A 67 -20.00 3.85 -13.07
CA GLU A 67 -20.26 4.63 -14.28
C GLU A 67 -19.14 5.66 -14.55
N ASN A 68 -18.51 6.16 -13.49
CA ASN A 68 -17.37 7.08 -13.54
C ASN A 68 -16.01 6.32 -13.50
N GLY A 69 -16.05 4.98 -13.48
CA GLY A 69 -14.85 4.13 -13.37
C GLY A 69 -14.15 4.21 -12.02
N TYR A 70 -14.84 4.67 -10.97
CA TYR A 70 -14.30 4.79 -9.63
C TYR A 70 -14.98 3.81 -8.68
N LEU A 71 -14.23 2.79 -8.28
CA LEU A 71 -14.61 1.83 -7.25
C LEU A 71 -13.52 1.81 -6.18
N SER A 72 -13.92 1.93 -4.92
CA SER A 72 -12.98 1.70 -3.80
C SER A 72 -12.58 0.23 -3.76
N ASP A 73 -11.32 -0.01 -3.38
CA ASP A 73 -10.74 -1.33 -3.24
C ASP A 73 -11.02 -1.88 -1.82
N PHE A 74 -11.07 -3.18 -1.64
CA PHE A 74 -11.06 -3.79 -0.30
C PHE A 74 -9.62 -3.88 0.20
N ASP A 75 -9.33 -3.20 1.31
CA ASP A 75 -8.03 -3.25 1.98
C ASP A 75 -8.09 -4.24 3.16
N LEU A 76 -7.29 -5.30 3.09
CA LEU A 76 -7.29 -6.37 4.09
C LEU A 76 -5.93 -6.51 4.75
N LEU A 77 -5.91 -6.47 6.08
CA LEU A 77 -4.77 -6.88 6.89
C LEU A 77 -4.95 -8.35 7.30
N ILE A 78 -3.98 -9.17 6.93
CA ILE A 78 -3.88 -10.55 7.38
C ILE A 78 -2.81 -10.64 8.45
N VAL A 79 -3.14 -11.12 9.62
CA VAL A 79 -2.21 -11.34 10.72
C VAL A 79 -1.95 -12.82 10.90
N VAL A 80 -0.70 -13.22 10.83
CA VAL A 80 -0.26 -14.62 10.99
C VAL A 80 0.56 -14.80 12.27
N ASN A 81 0.69 -16.05 12.72
CA ASN A 81 1.42 -16.37 13.95
C ASN A 81 2.94 -16.48 13.79
N HIS A 82 3.48 -16.37 12.56
CA HIS A 82 4.93 -16.52 12.34
C HIS A 82 5.40 -15.71 11.12
N ARG A 83 6.52 -14.98 11.26
CA ARG A 83 7.07 -14.07 10.24
C ARG A 83 7.31 -14.71 8.87
N LYS A 84 7.73 -15.97 8.80
CA LYS A 84 7.95 -16.66 7.52
C LYS A 84 6.66 -16.85 6.70
N LEU A 85 5.50 -16.81 7.34
CA LEU A 85 4.20 -16.92 6.69
C LEU A 85 3.75 -15.60 6.01
N THR A 86 4.50 -14.52 6.18
CA THR A 86 4.22 -13.24 5.49
C THR A 86 4.75 -13.20 4.06
N ASN A 87 5.45 -14.23 3.60
CA ASN A 87 5.96 -14.28 2.24
C ASN A 87 4.81 -14.44 1.25
N ILE A 88 4.62 -13.40 0.41
CA ILE A 88 3.51 -13.35 -0.55
C ILE A 88 3.64 -14.47 -1.58
N ALA A 89 4.82 -14.69 -2.16
CA ALA A 89 5.03 -15.68 -3.21
C ALA A 89 4.75 -17.12 -2.75
N ASP A 90 5.09 -17.44 -1.49
CA ASP A 90 4.95 -18.79 -0.97
C ASP A 90 3.54 -19.11 -0.47
N TYR A 91 2.81 -18.12 0.09
CA TYR A 91 1.56 -18.37 0.81
C TYR A 91 0.34 -17.65 0.25
N TRP A 92 0.50 -16.50 -0.41
CA TRP A 92 -0.62 -15.60 -0.74
C TRP A 92 -0.85 -15.41 -2.22
N TRP A 93 0.16 -15.66 -3.07
CA TRP A 93 0.06 -15.52 -4.52
C TRP A 93 -1.17 -16.22 -5.12
N ASN A 94 -1.40 -17.49 -4.74
CA ASN A 94 -2.53 -18.26 -5.27
C ASN A 94 -3.88 -17.71 -4.79
N SER A 95 -3.91 -17.07 -3.62
CA SER A 95 -5.12 -16.40 -3.12
C SER A 95 -5.40 -15.14 -3.93
N GLU A 96 -4.39 -14.30 -4.16
CA GLU A 96 -4.51 -13.07 -4.95
C GLU A 96 -4.93 -13.38 -6.38
N ASP A 97 -4.31 -14.38 -7.02
CA ASP A 97 -4.66 -14.80 -8.38
C ASP A 97 -6.10 -15.34 -8.46
N GLN A 98 -6.53 -16.15 -7.50
CA GLN A 98 -7.90 -16.64 -7.45
C GLN A 98 -8.91 -15.51 -7.21
N ILE A 99 -8.65 -14.60 -6.28
CA ILE A 99 -9.52 -13.45 -5.99
C ILE A 99 -9.66 -12.57 -7.24
N LEU A 100 -8.54 -12.29 -7.92
CA LEU A 100 -8.52 -11.47 -9.13
C LEU A 100 -9.38 -12.06 -10.27
N ARG A 101 -9.44 -13.38 -10.38
CA ARG A 101 -10.17 -14.09 -11.43
C ARG A 101 -11.59 -14.48 -11.05
N ASP A 102 -11.99 -14.24 -9.82
CA ASP A 102 -13.32 -14.62 -9.34
C ASP A 102 -14.39 -13.63 -9.79
N PRO A 103 -15.32 -14.02 -10.69
CA PRO A 103 -16.33 -13.11 -11.21
C PRO A 103 -17.36 -12.66 -10.15
N ALA A 104 -17.39 -13.32 -9.00
CA ALA A 104 -18.26 -12.93 -7.88
C ALA A 104 -17.63 -11.83 -7.01
N ILE A 105 -16.38 -11.43 -7.28
CA ILE A 105 -15.68 -10.34 -6.59
C ILE A 105 -15.54 -9.19 -7.59
N GLY A 106 -16.34 -8.15 -7.42
CA GLY A 106 -16.48 -7.06 -8.39
C GLY A 106 -15.49 -5.92 -8.22
N ARG A 107 -14.48 -6.03 -7.33
CA ARG A 107 -13.52 -4.97 -7.02
C ARG A 107 -12.14 -5.50 -6.69
N MET A 108 -11.17 -4.61 -6.73
CA MET A 108 -9.80 -4.95 -6.33
C MET A 108 -9.73 -5.26 -4.83
N VAL A 109 -8.87 -6.19 -4.47
CA VAL A 109 -8.57 -6.55 -3.08
C VAL A 109 -7.07 -6.36 -2.86
N ASN A 110 -6.72 -5.50 -1.94
CA ASN A 110 -5.34 -5.24 -1.55
C ASN A 110 -5.04 -6.01 -0.26
N LEU A 111 -4.02 -6.84 -0.28
CA LEU A 111 -3.59 -7.63 0.87
C LEU A 111 -2.31 -7.07 1.46
N ILE A 112 -2.31 -6.85 2.77
CA ILE A 112 -1.09 -6.65 3.55
C ILE A 112 -0.99 -7.77 4.58
N VAL A 113 0.18 -8.40 4.67
CA VAL A 113 0.39 -9.57 5.53
C VAL A 113 1.52 -9.31 6.50
N HIS A 114 1.22 -9.40 7.80
CA HIS A 114 2.17 -9.21 8.88
C HIS A 114 2.04 -10.30 9.93
N ASP A 115 3.11 -10.57 10.67
CA ASP A 115 3.00 -11.41 11.87
C ASP A 115 2.52 -10.59 13.07
N LEU A 116 1.92 -11.28 14.04
CA LEU A 116 1.34 -10.64 15.23
C LEU A 116 2.37 -9.85 16.04
N GLN A 117 3.64 -10.30 16.06
CA GLN A 117 4.68 -9.60 16.79
C GLN A 117 4.97 -8.24 16.16
N GLU A 118 5.11 -8.19 14.83
CA GLU A 118 5.35 -6.94 14.08
C GLU A 118 4.23 -5.92 14.32
N VAL A 119 2.96 -6.36 14.24
CA VAL A 119 1.80 -5.49 14.53
C VAL A 119 1.81 -5.00 15.97
N ASN A 120 2.04 -5.89 16.94
CA ASN A 120 2.06 -5.55 18.35
C ASN A 120 3.22 -4.61 18.71
N ASP A 121 4.38 -4.76 18.08
CA ASP A 121 5.50 -3.87 18.28
C ASP A 121 5.21 -2.47 17.71
N GLY A 122 4.54 -2.38 16.57
CA GLY A 122 4.05 -1.11 16.02
C GLY A 122 3.03 -0.43 16.93
N LEU A 123 2.08 -1.18 17.50
CA LEU A 123 1.11 -0.66 18.47
C LEU A 123 1.78 -0.13 19.75
N ARG A 124 2.79 -0.85 20.27
CA ARG A 124 3.56 -0.40 21.46
C ARG A 124 4.39 0.85 21.15
N ARG A 125 4.87 1.02 19.90
CA ARG A 125 5.55 2.25 19.48
C ARG A 125 4.61 3.40 19.15
N GLY A 126 3.30 3.16 19.16
CA GLY A 126 2.30 4.20 18.85
C GLY A 126 2.22 4.56 17.37
N GLU A 127 2.55 3.61 16.48
CA GLU A 127 2.46 3.83 15.04
C GLU A 127 0.98 4.00 14.63
N TYR A 128 0.65 5.16 14.07
CA TYR A 128 -0.74 5.55 13.78
C TYR A 128 -1.47 4.57 12.88
N PHE A 129 -0.79 3.98 11.89
CA PHE A 129 -1.40 3.04 10.97
C PHE A 129 -2.02 1.83 11.70
N TRP A 130 -1.26 1.22 12.62
CA TRP A 130 -1.75 0.08 13.39
C TRP A 130 -2.85 0.49 14.38
N THR A 131 -2.67 1.66 14.98
CA THR A 131 -3.65 2.21 15.91
C THR A 131 -4.99 2.47 15.22
N ASP A 132 -4.97 3.04 14.01
CA ASP A 132 -6.17 3.29 13.22
C ASP A 132 -6.85 1.99 12.81
N ILE A 133 -6.08 0.97 12.37
CA ILE A 133 -6.66 -0.34 12.04
C ILE A 133 -7.31 -0.99 13.27
N VAL A 134 -6.71 -0.89 14.46
CA VAL A 134 -7.30 -1.46 15.68
C VAL A 134 -8.56 -0.70 16.10
N ARG A 135 -8.59 0.63 15.90
CA ARG A 135 -9.75 1.47 16.23
C ARG A 135 -10.92 1.26 15.26
N ASP A 136 -10.66 1.30 13.96
CA ASP A 136 -11.69 1.41 12.92
C ASP A 136 -11.92 0.10 12.15
N GLY A 137 -10.98 -0.84 12.21
CA GLY A 137 -11.01 -2.08 11.45
C GLY A 137 -12.14 -3.03 11.87
N ILE A 138 -12.55 -3.87 10.91
CA ILE A 138 -13.60 -4.87 11.07
C ILE A 138 -12.99 -6.25 10.91
N ALA A 139 -13.10 -7.08 11.93
CA ALA A 139 -12.60 -8.46 11.90
C ALA A 139 -13.53 -9.35 11.06
N LEU A 140 -13.07 -9.78 9.89
CA LEU A 140 -13.73 -10.81 9.08
C LEU A 140 -13.45 -12.23 9.60
N TYR A 141 -12.30 -12.37 10.28
CA TYR A 141 -11.87 -13.59 10.93
C TYR A 141 -10.97 -13.25 12.12
N GLU A 142 -11.17 -13.89 13.27
CA GLU A 142 -10.34 -13.68 14.47
C GLU A 142 -10.24 -14.94 15.31
N VAL A 143 -9.00 -15.28 15.73
CA VAL A 143 -8.72 -16.29 16.73
C VAL A 143 -8.64 -15.60 18.11
N PRO A 144 -9.56 -15.84 19.04
CA PRO A 144 -9.70 -15.05 20.27
C PRO A 144 -8.48 -15.05 21.19
N SER A 145 -7.69 -16.13 21.17
CA SER A 145 -6.51 -16.32 22.04
C SER A 145 -5.29 -15.47 21.69
N HIS A 146 -5.39 -14.62 20.66
CA HIS A 146 -4.29 -13.80 20.15
C HIS A 146 -4.68 -12.32 20.09
N PRO A 147 -4.82 -11.64 21.25
CA PRO A 147 -5.20 -10.23 21.29
C PRO A 147 -4.08 -9.34 20.71
N PHE A 148 -4.47 -8.19 20.20
CA PHE A 148 -3.53 -7.10 19.93
C PHE A 148 -3.00 -6.49 21.23
N ALA A 149 -1.76 -5.98 21.18
CA ALA A 149 -1.24 -5.14 22.24
C ALA A 149 -2.08 -3.87 22.37
N THR A 150 -2.17 -3.33 23.57
CA THR A 150 -2.78 -2.02 23.79
C THR A 150 -1.92 -0.95 23.12
N PRO A 151 -2.49 -0.12 22.23
CA PRO A 151 -1.76 0.98 21.61
C PRO A 151 -1.15 1.90 22.67
N GLN A 152 0.13 2.22 22.54
CA GLN A 152 0.81 3.20 23.38
C GLN A 152 0.98 4.49 22.58
N PRO A 153 0.83 5.65 23.20
CA PRO A 153 1.16 6.91 22.52
C PRO A 153 2.66 6.96 22.26
N MET A 154 3.05 7.26 21.00
CA MET A 154 4.44 7.56 20.68
C MET A 154 4.85 8.88 21.34
N THR A 155 6.04 8.95 21.93
CA THR A 155 6.51 10.23 22.44
C THR A 155 6.70 11.21 21.28
N VAL A 156 6.52 12.50 21.54
CA VAL A 156 6.67 13.54 20.50
C VAL A 156 8.10 13.56 19.97
N GLN A 157 9.10 13.31 20.83
CA GLN A 157 10.50 13.26 20.43
C GLN A 157 10.78 12.06 19.51
N ASP A 158 10.32 10.86 19.86
CA ASP A 158 10.49 9.66 19.00
C ASP A 158 9.80 9.84 17.65
N ALA A 159 8.62 10.46 17.65
CA ALA A 159 7.89 10.77 16.44
C ALA A 159 8.68 11.75 15.54
N LEU A 160 9.25 12.79 16.13
CA LEU A 160 10.08 13.77 15.42
C LEU A 160 11.32 13.10 14.80
N ASP A 161 12.10 12.37 15.60
CA ASP A 161 13.33 11.73 15.14
C ASP A 161 13.06 10.70 14.03
N THR A 162 11.97 9.96 14.16
CA THR A 162 11.56 8.96 13.18
C THR A 162 11.08 9.60 11.88
N ALA A 163 10.21 10.62 11.95
CA ALA A 163 9.71 11.33 10.78
C ALA A 163 10.85 12.04 10.01
N ALA A 164 11.73 12.74 10.73
CA ALA A 164 12.88 13.45 10.13
C ALA A 164 13.80 12.47 9.38
N ARG A 165 14.17 11.36 10.01
CA ARG A 165 15.00 10.31 9.41
C ARG A 165 14.38 9.72 8.14
N PHE A 166 13.08 9.40 8.16
CA PHE A 166 12.40 8.89 6.97
C PHE A 166 12.34 9.92 5.85
N TYR A 167 12.04 11.18 6.21
CA TYR A 167 12.00 12.26 5.23
C TYR A 167 13.34 12.43 4.53
N GLU A 168 14.44 12.62 5.27
CA GLU A 168 15.77 12.83 4.70
C GLU A 168 16.19 11.71 3.77
N LYS A 169 16.03 10.47 4.21
CA LYS A 169 16.40 9.31 3.41
C LYS A 169 15.56 9.20 2.13
N LYS A 170 14.24 9.17 2.27
CA LYS A 170 13.33 8.90 1.16
C LYS A 170 13.27 10.05 0.17
N HIS A 171 13.31 11.29 0.63
CA HIS A 171 13.32 12.44 -0.26
C HIS A 171 14.56 12.48 -1.16
N ARG A 172 15.72 12.12 -0.63
CA ARG A 172 16.94 11.93 -1.44
C ARG A 172 16.75 10.82 -2.48
N ASP A 173 16.25 9.65 -2.04
CA ASP A 173 16.04 8.50 -2.92
C ASP A 173 15.07 8.82 -4.08
N ILE A 174 14.02 9.65 -3.87
CA ILE A 174 13.14 10.15 -4.94
C ILE A 174 13.94 10.91 -5.99
N GLY A 175 14.83 11.81 -5.55
CA GLY A 175 15.68 12.60 -6.44
C GLY A 175 16.58 11.71 -7.32
N GLU A 176 17.17 10.68 -6.75
CA GLU A 176 18.01 9.72 -7.47
C GLU A 176 17.20 8.98 -8.57
N TRP A 177 16.02 8.47 -8.26
CA TRP A 177 15.17 7.81 -9.25
C TRP A 177 14.76 8.75 -10.39
N LEU A 178 14.40 10.00 -10.08
CA LEU A 178 14.04 10.99 -11.10
C LEU A 178 15.25 11.34 -12.01
N ASN A 179 16.45 11.45 -11.43
CA ASN A 179 17.67 11.73 -12.20
C ASN A 179 18.01 10.57 -13.14
N ILE A 180 17.89 9.32 -12.68
CA ILE A 180 18.09 8.13 -13.51
C ILE A 180 17.10 8.12 -14.67
N ALA A 181 15.81 8.35 -14.39
CA ALA A 181 14.77 8.41 -15.40
C ALA A 181 15.04 9.51 -16.45
N GLN A 182 15.43 10.71 -15.99
CA GLN A 182 15.77 11.82 -16.88
C GLN A 182 16.93 11.47 -17.82
N GLY A 183 18.04 10.92 -17.29
CA GLY A 183 19.18 10.52 -18.12
C GLY A 183 18.85 9.45 -19.15
N GLN A 184 17.85 8.59 -18.89
CA GLN A 184 17.35 7.63 -19.87
C GLN A 184 16.44 8.29 -20.92
N MET A 185 15.60 9.23 -20.51
CA MET A 185 14.76 10.02 -21.44
C MET A 185 15.62 10.82 -22.42
N ASP A 186 16.68 11.48 -21.94
CA ASP A 186 17.57 12.30 -22.75
C ASP A 186 18.28 11.49 -23.86
N ARG A 187 18.42 10.19 -23.67
CA ARG A 187 19.03 9.27 -24.64
C ARG A 187 18.01 8.49 -25.47
N SER A 188 16.73 8.58 -25.15
CA SER A 188 15.70 7.69 -25.70
C SER A 188 15.40 7.90 -27.19
N ASP A 189 15.81 9.01 -27.78
CA ASP A 189 15.69 9.24 -29.24
C ASP A 189 16.70 8.40 -30.03
N ALA A 190 17.90 8.24 -29.47
CA ALA A 190 18.96 7.40 -30.10
C ALA A 190 18.77 5.91 -29.68
N GLU A 191 18.24 5.66 -28.52
CA GLU A 191 18.11 4.34 -27.93
C GLU A 191 16.63 4.13 -27.43
N PRO A 192 15.66 3.82 -28.31
CA PRO A 192 14.23 3.79 -28.00
C PRO A 192 13.84 2.86 -26.83
N HIS A 193 14.60 1.77 -26.62
CA HIS A 193 14.38 0.84 -25.50
C HIS A 193 14.51 1.52 -24.11
N LEU A 194 15.24 2.63 -24.02
CA LEU A 194 15.40 3.38 -22.78
C LEU A 194 14.09 4.04 -22.31
N ARG A 195 13.08 4.17 -23.17
CA ARG A 195 11.75 4.68 -22.76
C ARG A 195 11.08 3.77 -21.75
N ALA A 196 11.14 2.45 -21.95
CA ALA A 196 10.62 1.49 -20.98
C ALA A 196 11.38 1.56 -19.64
N HIS A 197 12.70 1.67 -19.69
CA HIS A 197 13.53 1.83 -18.49
C HIS A 197 13.23 3.13 -17.76
N ALA A 198 13.05 4.24 -18.46
CA ALA A 198 12.66 5.52 -17.88
C ALA A 198 11.29 5.42 -17.17
N ALA A 199 10.30 4.79 -17.80
CA ALA A 199 8.99 4.56 -17.20
C ALA A 199 9.08 3.72 -15.92
N PHE A 200 9.90 2.66 -15.90
CA PHE A 200 10.16 1.88 -14.70
C PHE A 200 10.77 2.73 -13.57
N ASN A 201 11.77 3.56 -13.87
CA ASN A 201 12.40 4.42 -12.87
C ASN A 201 11.48 5.54 -12.40
N LEU A 202 10.58 6.05 -13.26
CA LEU A 202 9.51 6.96 -12.85
C LEU A 202 8.51 6.27 -11.90
N HIS A 203 8.18 5.00 -12.15
CA HIS A 203 7.39 4.22 -11.21
C HIS A 203 8.08 4.11 -9.84
N GLN A 204 9.39 3.83 -9.81
CA GLN A 204 10.16 3.75 -8.56
C GLN A 204 10.21 5.11 -7.83
N ALA A 205 10.32 6.22 -8.57
CA ALA A 205 10.26 7.56 -7.99
C ALA A 205 8.90 7.82 -7.30
N VAL A 206 7.81 7.46 -7.97
CA VAL A 206 6.44 7.65 -7.45
C VAL A 206 6.16 6.73 -6.26
N GLU A 207 6.55 5.46 -6.33
CA GLU A 207 6.46 4.53 -5.21
C GLU A 207 7.23 5.07 -3.98
N THR A 208 8.47 5.54 -4.21
CA THR A 208 9.33 6.10 -3.14
C THR A 208 8.74 7.40 -2.58
N ALA A 209 8.07 8.22 -3.38
CA ALA A 209 7.39 9.42 -2.93
C ALA A 209 6.22 9.09 -2.00
N TYR A 210 5.37 8.12 -2.36
CA TYR A 210 4.32 7.65 -1.47
C TYR A 210 4.89 6.98 -0.21
N ALA A 211 5.99 6.21 -0.33
CA ALA A 211 6.67 5.65 0.84
C ALA A 211 7.19 6.74 1.78
N CYS A 212 7.77 7.82 1.24
CA CYS A 212 8.20 8.98 2.01
C CYS A 212 7.04 9.57 2.80
N PHE A 213 5.95 9.89 2.10
CA PHE A 213 4.76 10.48 2.70
C PHE A 213 4.18 9.60 3.82
N LEU A 214 3.89 8.34 3.52
CA LEU A 214 3.27 7.42 4.48
C LEU A 214 4.16 7.18 5.70
N LEU A 215 5.47 6.99 5.53
CA LEU A 215 6.40 6.80 6.64
C LEU A 215 6.52 8.04 7.53
N VAL A 216 6.45 9.24 6.97
CA VAL A 216 6.52 10.49 7.75
C VAL A 216 5.23 10.75 8.52
N HIS A 217 4.08 10.43 7.93
CA HIS A 217 2.77 10.76 8.53
C HIS A 217 2.20 9.65 9.40
N THR A 218 2.44 8.38 9.03
CA THR A 218 1.81 7.20 9.67
C THR A 218 2.80 6.23 10.29
N PHE A 219 4.11 6.42 10.05
CA PHE A 219 5.20 5.52 10.44
C PHE A 219 5.09 4.11 9.85
N TYR A 220 4.27 3.94 8.83
CA TYR A 220 4.05 2.67 8.15
C TYR A 220 4.12 2.83 6.63
N PHE A 221 4.67 1.81 5.97
CA PHE A 221 4.63 1.65 4.53
C PHE A 221 4.33 0.19 4.19
N PRO A 222 3.24 -0.10 3.47
CA PRO A 222 2.90 -1.46 3.07
C PRO A 222 3.94 -2.01 2.09
N ARG A 223 4.20 -3.32 2.15
CA ARG A 223 5.10 -4.03 1.22
C ARG A 223 4.37 -4.24 -0.11
N SER A 224 4.12 -3.17 -0.84
CA SER A 224 3.39 -3.17 -2.10
C SER A 224 4.06 -2.27 -3.13
N HIS A 225 4.10 -2.76 -4.38
CA HIS A 225 4.53 -1.99 -5.55
C HIS A 225 3.33 -1.43 -6.33
N ASN A 226 2.11 -1.60 -5.83
CA ASN A 226 0.91 -1.06 -6.44
C ASN A 226 0.76 0.43 -6.12
N ILE A 227 1.25 1.28 -7.01
CA ILE A 227 1.20 2.74 -6.81
C ILE A 227 -0.23 3.30 -6.74
N LYS A 228 -1.24 2.62 -7.30
CA LYS A 228 -2.64 3.02 -7.15
C LYS A 228 -3.09 2.82 -5.70
N PHE A 229 -2.74 1.70 -5.09
CA PHE A 229 -3.01 1.42 -3.68
C PHE A 229 -2.26 2.40 -2.75
N LEU A 230 -0.96 2.63 -2.99
CA LEU A 230 -0.17 3.58 -2.22
C LEU A 230 -0.72 5.00 -2.30
N ARG A 231 -1.18 5.40 -3.50
CA ARG A 231 -1.87 6.65 -3.74
C ARG A 231 -3.14 6.77 -2.91
N SER A 232 -4.00 5.76 -2.93
CA SER A 232 -5.25 5.73 -2.15
C SER A 232 -4.98 5.91 -0.65
N LEU A 233 -3.99 5.20 -0.09
CA LEU A 233 -3.59 5.35 1.31
C LEU A 233 -3.09 6.77 1.61
N ALA A 234 -2.24 7.33 0.76
CA ALA A 234 -1.66 8.65 0.97
C ALA A 234 -2.71 9.76 0.85
N GLU A 235 -3.59 9.71 -0.16
CA GLU A 235 -4.71 10.64 -0.34
C GLU A 235 -5.72 10.56 0.82
N GLY A 236 -5.89 9.38 1.44
CA GLY A 236 -6.71 9.22 2.64
C GLY A 236 -6.14 9.93 3.88
N VAL A 237 -4.84 10.24 3.88
CA VAL A 237 -4.19 11.02 4.95
C VAL A 237 -4.14 12.51 4.62
N ASP A 238 -3.86 12.87 3.35
CA ASP A 238 -3.80 14.26 2.89
C ASP A 238 -4.41 14.37 1.48
N MET A 239 -5.62 14.92 1.40
CA MET A 239 -6.34 15.15 0.15
C MET A 239 -5.62 16.10 -0.81
N GLY A 240 -4.67 16.92 -0.34
CA GLY A 240 -3.84 17.77 -1.19
C GLY A 240 -2.98 17.00 -2.20
N LEU A 241 -2.72 15.72 -1.95
CA LEU A 241 -1.97 14.85 -2.88
C LEU A 241 -2.76 14.47 -4.15
N VAL A 242 -4.09 14.63 -4.15
CA VAL A 242 -4.95 14.37 -5.32
C VAL A 242 -4.50 15.20 -6.53
N GLU A 243 -4.04 16.44 -6.30
CA GLU A 243 -3.56 17.34 -7.34
C GLU A 243 -2.37 16.80 -8.14
N ALA A 244 -1.61 15.88 -7.55
CA ALA A 244 -0.47 15.28 -8.25
C ALA A 244 -0.89 14.50 -9.51
N TRP A 245 -2.04 13.87 -9.48
CA TRP A 245 -2.53 13.02 -10.57
C TRP A 245 -3.94 13.40 -10.99
N PRO A 246 -4.11 14.31 -11.99
CA PRO A 246 -5.42 14.63 -12.55
C PRO A 246 -6.15 13.36 -13.02
N ARG A 247 -7.50 13.37 -12.90
CA ARG A 247 -8.35 12.21 -13.22
C ARG A 247 -9.48 12.55 -14.20
N GLU A 248 -9.62 13.82 -14.55
CA GLU A 248 -10.75 14.34 -15.29
C GLU A 248 -10.74 13.81 -16.72
N SER A 249 -9.57 13.81 -17.38
CA SER A 249 -9.47 13.36 -18.75
C SER A 249 -9.18 11.85 -18.85
N ARG A 250 -9.66 11.25 -19.96
CA ARG A 250 -9.26 9.87 -20.31
C ARG A 250 -7.75 9.73 -20.51
N PHE A 251 -7.12 10.80 -20.98
CA PHE A 251 -5.67 10.87 -21.21
C PHE A 251 -4.88 10.74 -19.92
N ASP A 252 -5.24 11.47 -18.88
CA ASP A 252 -4.55 11.45 -17.59
C ASP A 252 -4.65 10.08 -16.96
N ARG A 253 -5.86 9.49 -16.98
CA ARG A 253 -6.07 8.13 -16.46
C ARG A 253 -5.25 7.10 -17.22
N ARG A 254 -5.17 7.17 -18.56
CA ARG A 254 -4.34 6.26 -19.37
C ARG A 254 -2.87 6.36 -19.01
N ARG A 255 -2.34 7.58 -18.84
CA ARG A 255 -0.93 7.82 -18.51
C ARG A 255 -0.58 7.30 -17.11
N PHE A 256 -1.46 7.49 -16.13
CA PHE A 256 -1.26 6.89 -14.81
C PHE A 256 -1.28 5.35 -14.85
N GLU A 257 -2.19 4.74 -15.61
CA GLU A 257 -2.22 3.29 -15.82
C GLU A 257 -0.96 2.80 -16.56
N LEU A 258 -0.45 3.56 -17.52
CA LEU A 258 0.82 3.26 -18.18
C LEU A 258 1.96 3.20 -17.17
N LEU A 259 2.07 4.20 -16.28
CA LEU A 259 3.06 4.23 -15.21
C LEU A 259 2.89 3.04 -14.25
N LYS A 260 1.67 2.71 -13.84
CA LYS A 260 1.39 1.57 -12.95
C LYS A 260 1.87 0.26 -13.55
N ARG A 261 1.63 0.02 -14.85
CA ARG A 261 2.07 -1.19 -15.54
C ARG A 261 3.58 -1.26 -15.76
N ALA A 262 4.29 -0.12 -15.73
CA ALA A 262 5.74 -0.06 -15.94
C ALA A 262 6.51 -0.96 -14.96
N TYR A 263 6.03 -1.16 -13.73
CA TYR A 263 6.70 -2.01 -12.75
C TYR A 263 6.92 -3.44 -13.24
N VAL A 264 5.98 -4.00 -13.95
CA VAL A 264 6.07 -5.36 -14.52
C VAL A 264 6.40 -5.32 -16.00
N GLU A 265 5.58 -4.62 -16.79
CA GLU A 265 5.61 -4.73 -18.25
C GLU A 265 6.86 -4.09 -18.88
N ALA A 266 7.38 -3.00 -18.33
CA ALA A 266 8.61 -2.38 -18.84
C ALA A 266 9.85 -3.28 -18.76
N ARG A 267 9.79 -4.34 -17.95
CA ARG A 267 10.90 -5.29 -17.75
C ARG A 267 10.72 -6.61 -18.50
N TYR A 268 9.46 -7.00 -18.75
CA TYR A 268 9.14 -8.36 -19.19
C TYR A 268 8.26 -8.43 -20.44
N SER A 269 7.78 -7.31 -20.96
CA SER A 269 6.88 -7.28 -22.12
C SER A 269 7.43 -6.41 -23.24
N ASP A 270 7.64 -7.00 -24.39
CA ASP A 270 8.01 -6.28 -25.61
C ASP A 270 6.88 -5.38 -26.14
N GLN A 271 5.68 -5.51 -25.58
CA GLN A 271 4.51 -4.69 -25.95
C GLN A 271 4.37 -3.43 -25.09
N TYR A 272 5.22 -3.25 -24.07
CA TYR A 272 5.20 -2.02 -23.29
C TYR A 272 5.78 -0.87 -24.09
N ASP A 273 4.92 0.08 -24.44
CA ASP A 273 5.29 1.26 -25.22
C ASP A 273 4.87 2.54 -24.48
N ALA A 274 5.84 3.41 -24.22
CA ALA A 274 5.67 4.74 -23.66
C ALA A 274 6.26 5.75 -24.64
N SER A 275 5.44 6.65 -25.16
CA SER A 275 5.92 7.72 -26.03
C SER A 275 6.78 8.74 -25.26
N ALA A 276 7.59 9.53 -25.96
CA ALA A 276 8.33 10.63 -25.35
C ALA A 276 7.38 11.62 -24.65
N GLU A 277 6.24 11.94 -25.27
CA GLU A 277 5.21 12.81 -24.69
C GLU A 277 4.61 12.23 -23.39
N ASP A 278 4.36 10.90 -23.37
CA ASP A 278 3.87 10.23 -22.15
C ASP A 278 4.91 10.34 -21.01
N LEU A 279 6.19 10.12 -21.32
CA LEU A 279 7.29 10.22 -20.35
C LEU A 279 7.49 11.64 -19.81
N ASP A 280 7.42 12.65 -20.68
CA ASP A 280 7.54 14.06 -20.28
C ASP A 280 6.41 14.43 -19.31
N TRP A 281 5.19 14.03 -19.64
CA TRP A 281 4.05 14.25 -18.73
C TRP A 281 4.21 13.50 -17.41
N LEU A 282 4.60 12.23 -17.43
CA LEU A 282 4.84 11.42 -16.24
C LEU A 282 5.95 12.01 -15.36
N MET A 283 7.05 12.47 -15.97
CA MET A 283 8.14 13.15 -15.27
C MET A 283 7.65 14.42 -14.57
N ALA A 284 6.88 15.26 -15.28
CA ALA A 284 6.32 16.47 -14.71
C ALA A 284 5.38 16.15 -13.52
N ARG A 285 4.55 15.12 -13.63
CA ARG A 285 3.65 14.68 -12.55
C ARG A 285 4.40 14.06 -11.37
N ALA A 286 5.43 13.27 -11.62
CA ALA A 286 6.27 12.69 -10.57
C ALA A 286 7.05 13.77 -9.81
N LYS A 287 7.56 14.80 -10.49
CA LYS A 287 8.17 15.98 -9.86
C LYS A 287 7.15 16.75 -9.01
N HIS A 288 5.95 16.95 -9.53
CA HIS A 288 4.88 17.60 -8.76
C HIS A 288 4.51 16.81 -7.49
N LEU A 289 4.36 15.48 -7.60
CA LEU A 289 4.14 14.61 -6.43
C LEU A 289 5.27 14.75 -5.42
N ARG A 290 6.54 14.69 -5.86
CA ARG A 290 7.71 14.89 -4.99
C ARG A 290 7.60 16.20 -4.22
N ASP A 291 7.25 17.29 -4.90
CA ASP A 291 7.21 18.63 -4.30
C ASP A 291 6.08 18.74 -3.28
N ARG A 292 4.89 18.18 -3.57
CA ARG A 292 3.77 18.10 -2.62
C ARG A 292 4.12 17.25 -1.39
N VAL A 293 4.74 16.08 -1.63
CA VAL A 293 5.22 15.22 -0.54
C VAL A 293 6.27 15.93 0.32
N ALA A 294 7.19 16.66 -0.31
CA ALA A 294 8.23 17.41 0.42
C ALA A 294 7.63 18.54 1.25
N GLU A 295 6.64 19.27 0.73
CA GLU A 295 5.93 20.34 1.44
C GLU A 295 5.19 19.77 2.67
N SER A 296 4.33 18.76 2.47
CA SER A 296 3.55 18.15 3.55
C SER A 296 4.43 17.49 4.60
N SER A 297 5.48 16.75 4.17
CA SER A 297 6.40 16.08 5.10
C SER A 297 7.22 17.08 5.94
N ARG A 298 7.69 18.17 5.34
CA ARG A 298 8.40 19.24 6.11
C ARG A 298 7.47 19.90 7.11
N ALA A 299 6.24 20.21 6.71
CA ALA A 299 5.24 20.76 7.62
C ALA A 299 4.97 19.83 8.80
N ARG A 300 4.90 18.51 8.56
CA ARG A 300 4.74 17.50 9.61
C ARG A 300 5.92 17.46 10.57
N VAL A 301 7.14 17.43 10.05
CA VAL A 301 8.38 17.42 10.88
C VAL A 301 8.47 18.69 11.72
N GLU A 302 8.17 19.86 11.15
CA GLU A 302 8.19 21.12 11.88
C GLU A 302 7.11 21.17 12.97
N HIS A 303 5.90 20.69 12.68
CA HIS A 303 4.85 20.59 13.69
C HIS A 303 5.26 19.69 14.87
N LEU A 304 5.93 18.57 14.61
CA LEU A 304 6.44 17.69 15.66
C LEU A 304 7.57 18.36 16.45
N ARG A 305 8.44 19.16 15.81
CA ARG A 305 9.50 19.92 16.46
C ARG A 305 8.94 20.92 17.47
N LEU A 306 7.98 21.74 17.02
CA LEU A 306 7.33 22.73 17.90
C LEU A 306 6.63 22.07 19.10
N LYS A 307 6.00 20.92 18.88
CA LYS A 307 5.40 20.14 19.98
C LYS A 307 6.45 19.61 20.96
N ALA A 308 7.58 19.10 20.47
CA ALA A 308 8.66 18.59 21.32
C ALA A 308 9.28 19.69 22.18
N GLU A 309 9.45 20.89 21.63
CA GLU A 309 9.93 22.07 22.36
C GLU A 309 8.95 22.53 23.43
N SER A 310 7.64 22.47 23.15
CA SER A 310 6.59 22.87 24.11
C SER A 310 6.37 21.86 25.24
N SER A 311 6.91 20.64 25.10
CA SER A 311 6.76 19.56 26.09
C SER A 311 7.96 19.41 27.02
N ARG A 312 8.99 20.28 26.85
CA ARG A 312 10.17 20.38 27.70
C ARG A 312 9.96 21.46 28.76
#